data_c1df7cc9ca7d0cb46f3e42755ef0b940
#
_entry.id   c1df7cc9ca7d0cb46f3e42755ef0b940
#
_cell.length_a   1.000
_cell.length_b   1.000
_cell.length_c   1.000
_cell.angle_alpha   90.00
_cell.angle_beta   90.00
_cell.angle_gamma   90.00
#
_symmetry.space_group_name_H-M   'P 1'
#
loop_
_entity.id
_entity.type
_entity.pdbx_description
1 polymer ?
#
loop_
_entity_poly.entity_id
_entity_poly.type
_entity_poly.pdbx_seq_one_letter_code
_entity_poly.pdbx_strand_id
1 'polypeptide(L)' 'MNRSELLDTYIETIIDGMDHKDLWQYVYDSLEQNFETYSEEELREEVKEYYPHILED' A
#
# COMPACT_ATOMS: atom_id res chain seq x y z
N MET A 1 9.62 2.19 -9.94
CA MET A 1 8.54 1.39 -9.33
C MET A 1 7.23 1.72 -10.05
N ASN A 2 6.60 0.73 -10.64
CA ASN A 2 5.32 0.94 -11.32
C ASN A 2 4.18 0.93 -10.31
N ARG A 3 2.96 1.21 -10.78
CA ARG A 3 1.80 1.31 -9.91
C ARG A 3 1.55 0.00 -9.13
N SER A 4 1.67 -1.10 -9.79
CA SER A 4 1.43 -2.40 -9.17
C SER A 4 2.43 -2.70 -8.06
N GLU A 5 3.69 -2.42 -8.31
CA GLU A 5 4.73 -2.61 -7.31
C GLU A 5 4.58 -1.65 -6.14
N LEU A 6 4.23 -0.41 -6.45
CA LEU A 6 4.03 0.61 -5.42
C LEU A 6 2.87 0.24 -4.51
N LEU A 7 1.76 -0.20 -5.10
CA LEU A 7 0.59 -0.60 -4.34
C LEU A 7 0.90 -1.80 -3.45
N ASP A 8 1.58 -2.78 -4.01
CA ASP A 8 1.95 -3.99 -3.28
C ASP A 8 2.85 -3.65 -2.08
N THR A 9 3.86 -2.83 -2.31
CA THR A 9 4.78 -2.41 -1.26
C THR A 9 4.05 -1.62 -0.17
N TYR A 10 3.16 -0.72 -0.58
CA TYR A 10 2.39 0.08 0.35
C TYR A 10 1.52 -0.79 1.25
N ILE A 11 0.79 -1.72 0.64
CA ILE A 11 -0.09 -2.62 1.40
C ILE A 11 0.74 -3.50 2.34
N GLU A 12 1.84 -4.04 1.86
CA GLU A 12 2.71 -4.86 2.69
C GLU A 12 3.26 -4.09 3.88
N THR A 13 3.59 -2.82 3.67
CA THR A 13 4.09 -1.96 4.74
C THR A 13 3.02 -1.74 5.82
N ILE A 14 1.77 -1.55 5.39
CA ILE A 14 0.66 -1.39 6.33
C ILE A 14 0.45 -2.66 7.13
N ILE A 15 0.44 -3.80 6.45
CA ILE A 15 0.20 -5.10 7.09
C ILE A 15 1.33 -5.47 8.05
N ASP A 16 2.55 -5.13 7.68
CA ASP A 16 3.72 -5.45 8.50
C ASP A 16 3.65 -4.80 9.88
N GLY A 17 2.94 -3.69 9.98
CA GLY A 17 2.74 -3.01 11.26
C GLY A 17 1.61 -3.57 12.10
N MET A 18 0.92 -4.60 11.63
CA MET A 18 -0.22 -5.18 12.34
C MET A 18 0.20 -6.33 13.25
N ASP A 19 -0.48 -6.41 14.39
CA ASP A 19 -0.23 -7.47 15.36
C ASP A 19 -0.85 -8.81 14.95
N HIS A 20 -1.96 -8.74 14.24
CA HIS A 20 -2.74 -9.93 13.86
C HIS A 20 -2.57 -10.24 12.38
N LYS A 21 -1.53 -10.97 12.06
CA LYS A 21 -1.22 -11.30 10.67
C LYS A 21 -2.13 -12.38 10.10
N ASP A 22 -2.92 -13.01 10.92
CA ASP A 22 -3.91 -14.00 10.46
C ASP A 22 -4.96 -13.37 9.54
N LEU A 23 -5.14 -12.06 9.68
CA LEU A 23 -6.12 -11.31 8.89
C LEU A 23 -5.50 -10.61 7.70
N TRP A 24 -4.22 -10.83 7.43
CA TRP A 24 -3.53 -10.10 6.38
C TRP A 24 -4.19 -10.26 5.02
N GLN A 25 -4.66 -11.45 4.71
CA GLN A 25 -5.32 -11.72 3.44
C GLN A 25 -6.55 -10.84 3.25
N TYR A 26 -7.36 -10.77 4.30
CA TYR A 26 -8.58 -9.95 4.27
C TYR A 26 -8.21 -8.47 4.13
N VAL A 27 -7.24 -8.02 4.89
CA VAL A 27 -6.80 -6.63 4.86
C VAL A 27 -6.20 -6.29 3.51
N TYR A 28 -5.38 -7.18 2.97
CA TYR A 28 -4.75 -6.99 1.67
C TYR A 28 -5.81 -6.81 0.59
N ASP A 29 -6.78 -7.70 0.53
CA ASP A 29 -7.86 -7.63 -0.46
C ASP A 29 -8.66 -6.35 -0.31
N SER A 30 -8.95 -5.96 0.94
CA SER A 30 -9.72 -4.77 1.23
C SER A 30 -8.97 -3.51 0.77
N LEU A 31 -7.69 -3.42 1.09
CA LEU A 31 -6.88 -2.27 0.69
C LEU A 31 -6.67 -2.22 -0.82
N GLU A 32 -6.48 -3.37 -1.44
CA GLU A 32 -6.33 -3.43 -2.89
C GLU A 32 -7.58 -2.91 -3.58
N GLN A 33 -8.76 -3.27 -3.09
CA GLN A 33 -10.01 -2.75 -3.63
C GLN A 33 -10.16 -1.25 -3.40
N ASN A 34 -9.77 -0.77 -2.23
CA ASN A 34 -9.84 0.65 -1.92
C ASN A 34 -8.96 1.48 -2.85
N PHE A 35 -7.81 0.96 -3.22
CA PHE A 35 -6.87 1.69 -4.07
C PHE A 35 -7.00 1.35 -5.55
N GLU A 36 -7.96 0.49 -5.91
CA GLU A 36 -8.16 0.08 -7.30
C GLU A 36 -8.43 1.27 -8.21
N THR A 37 -9.17 2.24 -7.72
CA THR A 37 -9.53 3.43 -8.49
C THR A 37 -8.46 4.51 -8.49
N TYR A 38 -7.40 4.32 -7.72
CA TYR A 38 -6.33 5.29 -7.63
C TYR A 38 -5.42 5.19 -8.85
N SER A 39 -5.08 6.33 -9.42
CA SER A 39 -4.06 6.39 -10.46
C SER A 39 -2.69 6.24 -9.79
N GLU A 40 -1.66 6.02 -10.61
CA GLU A 40 -0.30 5.92 -10.08
C GLU A 40 0.09 7.20 -9.34
N GLU A 41 -0.30 8.34 -9.88
CA GLU A 41 0.00 9.63 -9.28
C GLU A 41 -0.69 9.82 -7.94
N GLU A 42 -1.97 9.45 -7.87
CA GLU A 42 -2.73 9.53 -6.63
C GLU A 42 -2.15 8.59 -5.56
N LEU A 43 -1.74 7.41 -5.99
CA LEU A 43 -1.16 6.44 -5.07
C LEU A 43 0.19 6.95 -4.54
N ARG A 44 0.99 7.57 -5.38
CA ARG A 44 2.27 8.14 -4.96
C ARG A 44 2.08 9.27 -3.94
N GLU A 45 1.07 10.08 -4.14
CA GLU A 45 0.73 11.15 -3.19
C GLU A 45 0.36 10.58 -1.83
N GLU A 46 -0.43 9.53 -1.83
CA GLU A 46 -0.85 8.85 -0.60
C GLU A 46 0.36 8.27 0.13
N VAL A 47 1.20 7.55 -0.59
CA VAL A 47 2.40 6.95 -0.02
C VAL A 47 3.36 8.02 0.50
N LYS A 48 3.51 9.09 -0.24
CA LYS A 48 4.39 10.18 0.13
C LYS A 48 3.97 10.82 1.45
N GLU A 49 2.68 10.89 1.69
CA GLU A 49 2.15 11.49 2.91
C GLU A 49 2.33 10.60 4.14
N TYR A 50 2.07 9.31 3.98
CA TYR A 50 2.06 8.38 5.12
C TYR A 50 3.31 7.54 5.25
N TYR A 51 3.91 7.16 4.14
CA TYR A 51 5.10 6.29 4.13
C TYR A 51 6.11 6.78 3.09
N PRO A 52 6.62 7.99 3.26
CA PRO A 52 7.53 8.56 2.26
C PRO A 52 8.79 7.73 2.04
N HIS A 53 9.20 6.96 3.04
CA HIS A 53 10.39 6.12 2.92
C HIS A 53 10.28 5.06 1.81
N ILE A 54 9.07 4.69 1.44
CA ILE A 54 8.85 3.72 0.36
C ILE A 54 9.34 4.29 -0.98
N LEU A 55 9.18 5.60 -1.17
CA LEU A 55 9.57 6.26 -2.41
C LEU A 55 11.01 6.76 -2.39
N GLU A 56 11.65 6.72 -1.26
CA GLU A 56 13.06 7.11 -1.15
C GLU A 56 13.96 5.94 -1.53
N ASP A 57 14.93 6.21 -2.35
CA ASP A 57 15.90 5.21 -2.75
C ASP A 57 17.15 5.24 -1.90
#